data_7f26e3cccb690e1c93aa1db2caf5a541
#
_entry.id   7f26e3cccb690e1c93aa1db2caf5a541
#
_cell.length_a   1.000
_cell.length_b   1.000
_cell.length_c   1.000
_cell.angle_alpha   90.00
_cell.angle_beta   90.00
_cell.angle_gamma   90.00
#
_symmetry.space_group_name_H-M   'P 1'
#
loop_
_entity.id
_entity.type
_entity.pdbx_description
1 polymer ?
#
loop_
_entity_poly.entity_id
_entity_poly.type
_entity_poly.pdbx_seq_one_letter_code
_entity_poly.pdbx_strand_id
1 'polypeptide(L)'
;MQTLTLNKRAILQKRKQAYGNSSDFTVISEKTVFCSSGMPSLSFRNRSQMAGFQTDKIIHLWRRDFESDSFTHVIVDDVEYRIENIGSSINDLFVKLSLSRS
;
A
#
# COMPACT_ATOMS: atom_id res chain seq x y z
N MET A 1 -24.82 -1.27 -4.64
CA MET A 1 -23.47 -1.51 -5.18
C MET A 1 -22.52 -0.44 -4.65
N GLN A 2 -21.43 -0.87 -4.07
CA GLN A 2 -20.40 0.07 -3.63
C GLN A 2 -19.43 0.33 -4.75
N THR A 3 -19.14 1.61 -4.98
CA THR A 3 -18.14 2.03 -5.95
C THR A 3 -17.00 2.73 -5.22
N LEU A 4 -15.78 2.39 -5.59
CA LEU A 4 -14.60 3.08 -5.08
C LEU A 4 -14.36 4.34 -5.89
N THR A 5 -14.12 5.45 -5.20
CA THR A 5 -13.70 6.68 -5.83
C THR A 5 -12.18 6.77 -5.78
N LEU A 6 -11.53 6.62 -6.93
CA LEU A 6 -10.07 6.68 -7.01
C LEU A 6 -9.65 8.10 -7.33
N ASN A 7 -9.67 8.96 -6.32
CA ASN A 7 -9.44 10.40 -6.47
C ASN A 7 -8.13 10.88 -5.86
N LYS A 8 -7.31 9.98 -5.32
CA LYS A 8 -6.00 10.32 -4.78
C LYS A 8 -4.91 9.70 -5.62
N ARG A 9 -3.77 10.37 -5.67
CA ARG A 9 -2.58 9.83 -6.34
C ARG A 9 -1.68 9.17 -5.33
N ALA A 10 -1.14 8.02 -5.72
CA ALA A 10 -0.17 7.29 -4.94
C ALA A 10 1.02 6.96 -5.84
N ILE A 11 2.21 7.00 -5.25
CA ILE A 11 3.44 6.60 -5.95
C ILE A 11 3.83 5.23 -5.43
N LEU A 12 3.73 4.23 -6.27
CA LEU A 12 4.17 2.87 -5.93
C LEU A 12 5.66 2.75 -6.22
N GLN A 13 6.43 2.22 -5.28
CA GLN A 13 7.86 2.06 -5.42
C GLN A 13 8.29 0.64 -5.09
N LYS A 14 9.19 0.12 -5.92
CA LYS A 14 9.92 -1.10 -5.61
C LYS A 14 11.30 -0.67 -5.14
N ARG A 15 11.61 -0.94 -3.88
CA ARG A 15 12.86 -0.52 -3.26
C ARG A 15 13.74 -1.73 -2.97
N LYS A 16 15.03 -1.54 -3.13
CA LYS A 16 16.05 -2.52 -2.75
C LYS A 16 16.96 -1.88 -1.74
N GLN A 17 17.18 -2.56 -0.61
CA GLN A 17 18.11 -2.09 0.40
C GLN A 17 19.53 -2.19 -0.15
N ALA A 18 20.35 -1.15 0.10
CA ALA A 18 21.68 -1.05 -0.50
C ALA A 18 22.64 -2.07 0.07
N TYR A 19 22.81 -2.10 1.41
CA TYR A 19 23.71 -3.05 2.07
C TYR A 19 23.26 -3.32 3.49
N GLY A 20 23.22 -4.59 3.86
CA GLY A 20 23.10 -5.03 5.23
C GLY A 20 22.03 -4.29 6.03
N ASN A 21 22.42 -3.66 7.13
CA ASN A 21 21.53 -2.94 8.03
C ASN A 21 21.39 -1.46 7.70
N SER A 22 21.89 -1.02 6.55
CA SER A 22 21.76 0.37 6.14
C SER A 22 20.30 0.76 5.94
N SER A 23 19.93 1.99 6.32
CA SER A 23 18.64 2.55 5.99
C SER A 23 18.56 3.05 4.55
N ASP A 24 19.69 3.05 3.84
CA ASP A 24 19.73 3.48 2.45
C ASP A 24 19.05 2.47 1.55
N PHE A 25 18.39 2.96 0.52
CA PHE A 25 17.73 2.11 -0.45
C PHE A 25 17.86 2.70 -1.86
N THR A 26 17.65 1.83 -2.85
CA THR A 26 17.59 2.23 -4.25
C THR A 26 16.18 1.96 -4.76
N VAL A 27 15.59 2.94 -5.43
CA VAL A 27 14.31 2.76 -6.11
C VAL A 27 14.57 2.07 -7.44
N ILE A 28 14.09 0.85 -7.59
CA ILE A 28 14.26 0.06 -8.80
C ILE A 28 13.18 0.38 -9.81
N SER A 29 11.96 0.60 -9.33
CA SER A 29 10.78 0.83 -10.18
C SER A 29 9.83 1.77 -9.46
N GLU A 30 9.17 2.65 -10.22
CA GLU A 30 8.23 3.63 -9.68
C GLU A 30 7.08 3.81 -10.64
N LYS A 31 5.87 3.93 -10.10
CA LYS A 31 4.67 4.12 -10.90
C LYS A 31 3.67 4.97 -10.13
N THR A 32 3.13 5.99 -10.77
CA THR A 32 2.06 6.81 -10.19
C THR A 32 0.72 6.23 -10.60
N VAL A 33 -0.15 6.01 -9.61
CA VAL A 33 -1.48 5.44 -9.83
C VAL A 33 -2.52 6.25 -9.07
N PHE A 34 -3.78 6.06 -9.43
CA PHE A 34 -4.89 6.60 -8.66
C PHE A 34 -5.36 5.57 -7.65
N CYS A 35 -5.74 6.05 -6.47
CA CYS A 35 -6.23 5.18 -5.39
C CYS A 35 -7.33 5.87 -4.59
N SER A 36 -8.05 5.07 -3.82
CA SER A 36 -8.91 5.53 -2.74
C SER A 36 -8.20 5.25 -1.43
N SER A 37 -8.16 6.22 -0.52
CA SER A 37 -7.48 6.04 0.75
C SER A 37 -8.42 6.27 1.92
N GLY A 38 -8.12 5.62 3.07
CA GLY A 38 -8.88 5.78 4.28
C GLY A 38 -8.11 5.29 5.49
N MET A 39 -8.71 5.52 6.65
CA MET A 39 -8.17 4.98 7.90
C MET A 39 -8.72 3.59 8.13
N PRO A 40 -7.92 2.65 8.66
CA PRO A 40 -8.42 1.34 9.02
C PRO A 40 -9.41 1.44 10.18
N SER A 41 -10.42 0.58 10.18
CA SER A 41 -11.35 0.47 11.30
C SER A 41 -10.61 -0.07 12.54
N LEU A 42 -11.18 0.18 13.73
CA LEU A 42 -10.58 -0.32 14.96
C LEU A 42 -10.51 -1.85 14.96
N SER A 43 -11.55 -2.53 14.51
CA SER A 43 -11.52 -3.99 14.45
C SER A 43 -10.47 -4.51 13.47
N PHE A 44 -10.26 -3.83 12.37
CA PHE A 44 -9.21 -4.20 11.42
C PHE A 44 -7.82 -4.01 12.05
N ARG A 45 -7.61 -2.89 12.76
CA ARG A 45 -6.34 -2.65 13.45
C ARG A 45 -6.03 -3.75 14.46
N ASN A 46 -7.04 -4.14 15.24
CA ASN A 46 -6.86 -5.20 16.24
C ASN A 46 -6.50 -6.52 15.57
N ARG A 47 -7.17 -6.88 14.49
CA ARG A 47 -6.85 -8.11 13.74
C ARG A 47 -5.47 -8.07 13.12
N SER A 48 -5.05 -6.91 12.61
CA SER A 48 -3.71 -6.73 12.04
C SER A 48 -2.63 -6.96 13.08
N GLN A 49 -2.78 -6.38 14.26
CA GLN A 49 -1.82 -6.55 15.34
C GLN A 49 -1.73 -8.00 15.78
N MET A 50 -2.85 -8.70 15.86
CA MET A 50 -2.86 -10.12 16.18
C MET A 50 -2.19 -10.96 15.11
N ALA A 51 -2.29 -10.54 13.85
CA ALA A 51 -1.62 -11.21 12.74
C ALA A 51 -0.14 -10.84 12.61
N GLY A 52 0.37 -9.92 13.42
CA GLY A 52 1.77 -9.56 13.45
C GLY A 52 2.19 -8.41 12.57
N PHE A 53 1.25 -7.61 12.07
CA PHE A 53 1.59 -6.41 11.30
C PHE A 53 0.78 -5.21 11.78
N GLN A 54 1.34 -4.02 11.56
CA GLN A 54 0.71 -2.74 11.90
C GLN A 54 0.07 -2.15 10.66
N THR A 55 -1.12 -1.57 10.84
CA THR A 55 -1.82 -0.89 9.74
C THR A 55 -2.11 0.54 10.12
N ASP A 56 -1.49 1.48 9.43
CA ASP A 56 -1.68 2.92 9.65
C ASP A 56 -2.60 3.52 8.60
N LYS A 57 -2.66 2.93 7.43
CA LYS A 57 -3.49 3.42 6.32
C LYS A 57 -3.87 2.27 5.41
N ILE A 58 -5.04 2.38 4.80
CA ILE A 58 -5.51 1.42 3.80
C ILE A 58 -5.75 2.18 2.50
N ILE A 59 -5.25 1.65 1.39
CA ILE A 59 -5.57 2.17 0.06
C ILE A 59 -6.15 1.07 -0.80
N HIS A 60 -7.02 1.46 -1.73
CA HIS A 60 -7.58 0.57 -2.74
C HIS A 60 -7.19 1.13 -4.10
N LEU A 61 -6.75 0.27 -4.99
CA LEU A 61 -6.35 0.66 -6.34
C LEU A 61 -6.69 -0.44 -7.33
N TRP A 62 -6.61 -0.11 -8.62
CA TRP A 62 -6.84 -1.10 -9.66
C TRP A 62 -5.80 -2.21 -9.57
N ARG A 63 -6.26 -3.46 -9.62
CA ARG A 63 -5.36 -4.62 -9.58
C ARG A 63 -4.35 -4.59 -10.73
N ARG A 64 -4.80 -4.19 -11.91
CA ARG A 64 -3.92 -4.11 -13.08
C ARG A 64 -2.76 -3.13 -12.90
N ASP A 65 -2.97 -2.06 -12.11
CA ASP A 65 -1.92 -1.08 -11.83
C ASP A 65 -0.89 -1.62 -10.85
N PHE A 66 -1.32 -2.49 -9.95
CA PHE A 66 -0.45 -3.04 -8.92
C PHE A 66 0.32 -4.28 -9.41
N GLU A 67 -0.30 -5.12 -10.23
CA GLU A 67 0.31 -6.38 -10.68
C GLU A 67 1.40 -6.19 -11.72
N SER A 68 1.63 -4.96 -12.22
CA SER A 68 2.66 -4.71 -13.22
C SER A 68 4.07 -4.91 -12.68
N ASP A 69 4.26 -4.86 -11.35
CA ASP A 69 5.57 -5.05 -10.71
C ASP A 69 5.34 -5.43 -9.24
N SER A 70 6.42 -5.83 -8.57
CA SER A 70 6.39 -6.19 -7.15
C SER A 70 6.78 -4.97 -6.32
N PHE A 71 5.80 -4.14 -5.99
CA PHE A 71 6.04 -2.92 -5.22
C PHE A 71 6.16 -3.24 -3.73
N THR A 72 6.99 -2.49 -3.03
CA THR A 72 7.24 -2.66 -1.59
C THR A 72 6.79 -1.46 -0.77
N HIS A 73 6.74 -0.28 -1.37
CA HIS A 73 6.44 0.97 -0.67
C HIS A 73 5.47 1.82 -1.48
N VAL A 74 4.77 2.71 -0.77
CA VAL A 74 3.80 3.62 -1.36
C VAL A 74 3.97 4.99 -0.73
N ILE A 75 3.92 6.05 -1.53
CA ILE A 75 3.89 7.42 -1.06
C ILE A 75 2.51 7.99 -1.35
N VAL A 76 1.78 8.37 -0.31
CA VAL A 76 0.44 8.97 -0.39
C VAL A 76 0.44 10.22 0.48
N ASP A 77 -0.07 11.33 -0.05
CA ASP A 77 -0.13 12.61 0.68
C ASP A 77 1.23 13.02 1.25
N ASP A 78 2.29 12.79 0.49
CA ASP A 78 3.68 13.10 0.87
C ASP A 78 4.19 12.31 2.08
N VAL A 79 3.52 11.22 2.43
CA VAL A 79 3.93 10.32 3.53
C VAL A 79 4.32 8.98 2.94
N GLU A 80 5.46 8.47 3.37
CA GLU A 80 5.96 7.17 2.93
C GLU A 80 5.41 6.06 3.81
N TYR A 81 4.97 4.99 3.15
CA TYR A 81 4.44 3.79 3.81
C TYR A 81 5.10 2.55 3.25
N ARG A 82 5.22 1.55 4.09
CA ARG A 82 5.62 0.20 3.69
C ARG A 82 4.35 -0.64 3.49
N ILE A 83 4.34 -1.47 2.44
CA ILE A 83 3.23 -2.39 2.20
C ILE A 83 3.37 -3.58 3.15
N GLU A 84 2.42 -3.73 4.05
CA GLU A 84 2.43 -4.81 5.04
C GLU A 84 1.61 -5.99 4.58
N ASN A 85 0.51 -5.76 3.87
CA ASN A 85 -0.37 -6.83 3.43
C ASN A 85 -1.08 -6.43 2.16
N ILE A 86 -1.37 -7.42 1.33
CA ILE A 86 -2.09 -7.26 0.07
C ILE A 86 -3.31 -8.16 0.15
N GLY A 87 -4.48 -7.59 -0.02
CA GLY A 87 -5.72 -8.34 0.07
C GLY A 87 -6.68 -8.00 -1.05
N SER A 88 -7.80 -8.71 -1.05
CA SER A 88 -8.89 -8.43 -1.99
C SER A 88 -9.69 -7.23 -1.49
N SER A 89 -10.13 -6.40 -2.42
CA SER A 89 -11.00 -5.27 -2.16
C SER A 89 -12.47 -5.70 -2.40
N ILE A 90 -13.33 -4.72 -2.70
CA ILE A 90 -14.77 -4.93 -2.89
C ILE A 90 -15.04 -6.00 -3.96
N ASN A 91 -14.20 -6.03 -4.99
CA ASN A 91 -14.31 -7.01 -6.07
C ASN A 91 -12.91 -7.33 -6.62
N ASP A 92 -12.83 -8.25 -7.58
CA ASP A 92 -11.55 -8.72 -8.10
C ASP A 92 -10.80 -7.70 -8.96
N LEU A 93 -11.44 -6.58 -9.31
CA LEU A 93 -10.80 -5.53 -10.11
C LEU A 93 -9.87 -4.65 -9.27
N PHE A 94 -9.99 -4.69 -7.95
CA PHE A 94 -9.23 -3.85 -7.04
C PHE A 94 -8.41 -4.70 -6.07
N VAL A 95 -7.31 -4.15 -5.59
CA VAL A 95 -6.56 -4.70 -4.46
C VAL A 95 -6.63 -3.74 -3.30
N LYS A 96 -6.53 -4.28 -2.09
CA LYS A 96 -6.46 -3.51 -0.86
C LYS A 96 -5.06 -3.65 -0.28
N LEU A 97 -4.39 -2.54 -0.09
CA LEU A 97 -3.06 -2.51 0.51
C LEU A 97 -3.16 -2.00 1.94
N SER A 98 -2.63 -2.77 2.88
CA SER A 98 -2.49 -2.36 4.27
C SER A 98 -1.09 -1.81 4.43
N LEU A 99 -0.99 -0.57 4.88
CA LEU A 99 0.25 0.21 4.89
C LEU A 99 0.63 0.57 6.31
N SER A 100 1.92 0.52 6.61
CA SER A 100 2.48 1.05 7.84
C SER A 100 3.45 2.18 7.52
N ARG A 101 3.56 3.15 8.42
CA ARG A 101 4.51 4.24 8.24
C ARG A 101 5.93 3.70 8.29
N SER A 102 6.71 4.16 7.33
CA SER A 102 8.11 3.76 7.30
C SER A 102 9.03 4.85 7.86
#